data_24bfb2da3958ab87077d0a2977dae3da
#
_entry.id   24bfb2da3958ab87077d0a2977dae3da
#
_cell.length_a   1.000
_cell.length_b   1.000
_cell.length_c   1.000
_cell.angle_alpha   90.00
_cell.angle_beta   90.00
_cell.angle_gamma   90.00
#
_symmetry.space_group_name_H-M   'P 1'
#
loop_
_entity.id
_entity.type
_entity.pdbx_description
1 polymer ?
#
loop_
_entity_poly.entity_id
_entity_poly.type
_entity_poly.pdbx_seq_one_letter_code
_entity_poly.pdbx_strand_id
1 'polypeptide(L)'
;IYMLISLFFAIILFFNANAVILKNATGRDNSSEMHSTTIYDMPIDLKYDNSRYFVSGFDGTANVYLTSYNLVRLTAEKSDDTRSFHLVADLSKVKEGTVEVPIRVVQLASGVNAQVDPGNISVTVEKKATKTFNVTPVVSEKLLPEGYKLKGMATDKKEVQVTSGASIITQIDRVEAYLPSDVILDNDFTGKVYLRAVDKTGKVLPAKISPTAVKMSVDVDLPNKDVPVVGKITGKKSSDMKDYTYKLAKSTVNISGEQKYIDNISNITANIDVTDIKKETTITVPLSADGVTITPDEMQVVVTPVKK
;
A
#
# COMPACT_ATOMS: atom_id res chain seq x y z
N ILE A 1 -39.56 -23.03 78.75
CA ILE A 1 -38.51 -23.65 77.91
C ILE A 1 -38.68 -23.22 76.47
N TYR A 2 -39.83 -23.34 75.83
CA TYR A 2 -40.06 -22.99 74.40
C TYR A 2 -39.78 -21.49 74.10
N MET A 3 -40.11 -20.55 74.99
CA MET A 3 -39.81 -19.14 74.81
C MET A 3 -38.32 -18.82 74.78
N LEU A 4 -37.51 -19.49 75.57
CA LEU A 4 -36.06 -19.32 75.59
C LEU A 4 -35.42 -19.88 74.32
N ILE A 5 -35.95 -20.99 73.78
CA ILE A 5 -35.47 -21.59 72.56
C ILE A 5 -35.83 -20.71 71.34
N SER A 6 -37.05 -20.14 71.30
CA SER A 6 -37.47 -19.23 70.24
C SER A 6 -36.66 -17.93 70.23
N LEU A 7 -36.36 -17.39 71.42
CA LEU A 7 -35.52 -16.20 71.58
C LEU A 7 -34.08 -16.47 71.09
N PHE A 8 -33.52 -17.64 71.40
CA PHE A 8 -32.20 -18.06 70.95
C PHE A 8 -32.12 -18.20 69.43
N PHE A 9 -33.13 -18.79 68.81
CA PHE A 9 -33.22 -18.91 67.35
C PHE A 9 -33.41 -17.52 66.72
N ALA A 10 -34.21 -16.64 67.29
CA ALA A 10 -34.39 -15.26 66.81
C ALA A 10 -33.06 -14.47 66.83
N ILE A 11 -32.29 -14.64 67.89
CA ILE A 11 -30.95 -14.00 68.01
C ILE A 11 -29.97 -14.58 66.98
N ILE A 12 -29.97 -15.90 66.78
CA ILE A 12 -29.10 -16.53 65.72
C ILE A 12 -29.50 -16.05 64.34
N LEU A 13 -30.80 -16.01 64.01
CA LEU A 13 -31.26 -15.47 62.74
C LEU A 13 -30.96 -14.02 62.55
N PHE A 14 -31.08 -13.20 63.61
CA PHE A 14 -30.71 -11.78 63.59
C PHE A 14 -29.20 -11.58 63.31
N PHE A 15 -28.34 -12.33 64.00
CA PHE A 15 -26.88 -12.29 63.73
C PHE A 15 -26.52 -12.81 62.36
N ASN A 16 -27.23 -13.87 61.88
CA ASN A 16 -27.01 -14.41 60.54
C ASN A 16 -27.44 -13.41 59.46
N ALA A 17 -28.60 -12.80 59.62
CA ALA A 17 -29.10 -11.74 58.72
C ALA A 17 -28.22 -10.52 58.71
N ASN A 18 -27.78 -10.05 59.92
CA ASN A 18 -26.83 -8.95 59.99
C ASN A 18 -25.44 -9.31 59.45
N ALA A 19 -24.94 -10.54 59.63
CA ALA A 19 -23.69 -10.99 59.05
C ALA A 19 -23.74 -11.03 57.52
N VAL A 20 -24.89 -11.39 56.92
CA VAL A 20 -25.13 -11.33 55.48
C VAL A 20 -25.23 -9.88 55.00
N ILE A 21 -25.92 -8.99 55.77
CA ILE A 21 -26.00 -7.56 55.46
C ILE A 21 -24.64 -6.89 55.63
N LEU A 22 -23.85 -7.21 56.65
CA LEU A 22 -22.49 -6.72 56.79
C LEU A 22 -21.56 -7.27 55.69
N LYS A 23 -21.63 -8.53 55.33
CA LYS A 23 -20.93 -9.08 54.20
C LYS A 23 -21.31 -8.40 52.87
N ASN A 24 -22.58 -8.10 52.67
CA ASN A 24 -23.02 -7.38 51.50
C ASN A 24 -22.76 -5.86 51.59
N ALA A 25 -22.66 -5.29 52.76
CA ALA A 25 -22.30 -3.87 52.97
C ALA A 25 -20.77 -3.66 53.01
N THR A 26 -20.00 -4.64 53.46
CA THR A 26 -18.54 -4.67 53.38
C THR A 26 -18.03 -5.41 52.13
N GLY A 27 -18.88 -6.20 51.47
CA GLY A 27 -18.66 -6.90 50.19
C GLY A 27 -18.91 -6.01 48.98
N ARG A 28 -18.80 -4.68 49.09
CA ARG A 28 -18.07 -3.94 48.07
C ARG A 28 -16.61 -4.32 48.28
N ASP A 29 -16.23 -5.49 47.76
CA ASP A 29 -14.93 -5.64 47.18
C ASP A 29 -14.81 -4.54 46.11
N ASN A 30 -14.46 -3.32 46.58
CA ASN A 30 -13.65 -2.42 45.80
C ASN A 30 -12.24 -3.04 45.75
N SER A 31 -12.11 -4.30 45.36
CA SER A 31 -11.00 -4.75 44.61
C SER A 31 -11.15 -4.04 43.25
N SER A 32 -10.74 -2.78 43.26
CA SER A 32 -10.55 -2.01 42.06
C SER A 32 -9.55 -2.82 41.27
N GLU A 33 -10.09 -3.67 40.39
CA GLU A 33 -9.25 -4.48 39.51
C GLU A 33 -8.44 -3.52 38.64
N MET A 34 -7.14 -3.65 38.69
CA MET A 34 -6.27 -2.81 37.87
C MET A 34 -6.35 -3.29 36.44
N HIS A 35 -6.99 -2.49 35.60
CA HIS A 35 -7.07 -2.72 34.17
C HIS A 35 -5.82 -2.19 33.49
N SER A 36 -5.37 -2.87 32.43
CA SER A 36 -4.21 -2.47 31.66
C SER A 36 -4.49 -2.58 30.17
N THR A 37 -3.80 -1.76 29.38
CA THR A 37 -3.83 -1.82 27.90
C THR A 37 -2.53 -1.25 27.36
N THR A 38 -2.14 -1.67 26.16
CA THR A 38 -0.98 -1.14 25.43
C THR A 38 -1.45 -0.43 24.17
N ILE A 39 -0.87 0.74 23.92
CA ILE A 39 -0.98 1.48 22.66
C ILE A 39 0.36 1.33 21.98
N TYR A 40 0.33 0.80 20.76
CA TYR A 40 1.53 0.59 19.95
C TYR A 40 1.76 1.76 19.00
N ASP A 41 3.02 2.00 18.65
CA ASP A 41 3.45 2.95 17.62
C ASP A 41 2.91 4.38 17.83
N MET A 42 2.78 4.81 19.09
CA MET A 42 2.32 6.15 19.40
C MET A 42 3.36 7.20 19.00
N PRO A 43 2.99 8.23 18.20
CA PRO A 43 3.95 9.24 17.74
C PRO A 43 4.53 10.06 18.89
N ILE A 44 5.82 10.43 18.73
CA ILE A 44 6.56 11.26 19.68
C ILE A 44 6.69 12.66 19.09
N ASP A 45 6.11 13.65 19.77
CA ASP A 45 6.25 15.05 19.42
C ASP A 45 7.61 15.57 19.89
N LEU A 46 8.41 16.09 18.96
CA LEU A 46 9.69 16.69 19.28
C LEU A 46 9.53 18.20 19.46
N LYS A 47 9.91 18.70 20.63
CA LYS A 47 9.93 20.12 20.91
C LYS A 47 11.34 20.69 20.69
N TYR A 48 11.57 21.39 19.56
CA TYR A 48 12.85 22.00 19.18
C TYR A 48 12.64 23.17 18.22
N ASP A 49 13.70 23.95 17.99
CA ASP A 49 13.69 25.02 16.97
C ASP A 49 13.86 24.42 15.58
N ASN A 50 12.75 24.08 14.92
CA ASN A 50 12.70 23.48 13.60
C ASN A 50 13.07 24.46 12.46
N SER A 51 13.24 25.75 12.76
CA SER A 51 13.75 26.71 11.78
C SER A 51 15.26 26.58 11.59
N ARG A 52 15.99 26.19 12.62
CA ARG A 52 17.45 26.13 12.67
C ARG A 52 18.01 24.72 12.62
N TYR A 53 17.30 23.75 13.21
CA TYR A 53 17.78 22.39 13.40
C TYR A 53 16.94 21.36 12.66
N PHE A 54 17.57 20.25 12.35
CA PHE A 54 16.98 19.03 11.87
C PHE A 54 17.29 17.91 12.85
N VAL A 55 16.29 17.09 13.18
CA VAL A 55 16.44 15.97 14.13
C VAL A 55 16.22 14.66 13.38
N SER A 56 17.12 13.72 13.60
CA SER A 56 17.09 12.40 12.96
C SER A 56 17.59 11.31 13.92
N GLY A 57 17.55 10.04 13.49
CA GLY A 57 18.15 8.91 14.20
C GLY A 57 17.24 8.23 15.22
N PHE A 58 15.90 8.41 15.13
CA PHE A 58 14.91 7.74 15.98
C PHE A 58 13.71 7.27 15.15
N ASP A 59 12.96 6.29 15.66
CA ASP A 59 11.86 5.67 14.91
C ASP A 59 10.59 6.53 14.86
N GLY A 60 10.52 7.61 15.62
CA GLY A 60 9.38 8.53 15.64
C GLY A 60 8.20 8.06 16.48
N THR A 61 8.18 6.84 16.98
CA THR A 61 7.11 6.24 17.76
C THR A 61 7.61 5.53 19.02
N ALA A 62 6.72 5.32 19.99
CA ALA A 62 6.96 4.49 21.17
C ALA A 62 5.69 3.75 21.58
N ASN A 63 5.83 2.66 22.32
CA ASN A 63 4.72 1.95 22.90
C ASN A 63 4.39 2.55 24.29
N VAL A 64 3.09 2.63 24.59
CA VAL A 64 2.63 3.15 25.88
C VAL A 64 1.79 2.11 26.59
N TYR A 65 2.26 1.67 27.75
CA TYR A 65 1.53 0.79 28.64
C TYR A 65 0.73 1.63 29.64
N LEU A 66 -0.61 1.52 29.56
CA LEU A 66 -1.54 2.23 30.41
C LEU A 66 -2.14 1.32 31.48
N THR A 67 -2.26 1.83 32.70
CA THR A 67 -2.96 1.14 33.79
C THR A 67 -3.89 2.09 34.52
N SER A 68 -5.05 1.59 34.93
CA SER A 68 -6.03 2.36 35.74
C SER A 68 -6.97 1.42 36.49
N TYR A 69 -7.44 1.86 37.63
CA TYR A 69 -8.58 1.25 38.31
C TYR A 69 -9.94 1.69 37.73
N ASN A 70 -9.94 2.68 36.83
CA ASN A 70 -11.13 3.17 36.15
C ASN A 70 -11.11 2.77 34.68
N LEU A 71 -11.87 1.71 34.34
CA LEU A 71 -11.94 1.18 32.98
C LEU A 71 -12.44 2.21 31.96
N VAL A 72 -13.38 3.10 32.34
CA VAL A 72 -13.92 4.10 31.42
C VAL A 72 -12.83 5.10 31.00
N ARG A 73 -12.02 5.59 31.97
CA ARG A 73 -10.89 6.48 31.68
C ARG A 73 -9.82 5.78 30.85
N LEU A 74 -9.49 4.54 31.21
CA LEU A 74 -8.53 3.75 30.46
C LEU A 74 -8.96 3.56 29.00
N THR A 75 -10.23 3.26 28.77
CA THR A 75 -10.80 3.10 27.42
C THR A 75 -10.80 4.41 26.65
N ALA A 76 -11.10 5.54 27.29
CA ALA A 76 -11.04 6.86 26.68
C ALA A 76 -9.63 7.22 26.21
N GLU A 77 -8.59 6.91 27.03
CA GLU A 77 -7.18 7.18 26.66
C GLU A 77 -6.65 6.18 25.61
N LYS A 78 -7.24 4.99 25.49
CA LYS A 78 -6.87 4.02 24.43
C LYS A 78 -7.33 4.46 23.04
N SER A 79 -8.51 5.08 22.95
CA SER A 79 -9.10 5.48 21.67
C SER A 79 -8.45 6.76 21.13
N ASP A 80 -8.08 6.77 19.86
CA ASP A 80 -7.45 7.93 19.21
C ASP A 80 -8.33 9.18 19.22
N ASP A 81 -9.67 9.01 19.11
CA ASP A 81 -10.64 10.11 19.07
C ASP A 81 -10.83 10.81 20.43
N THR A 82 -10.57 10.10 21.53
CA THR A 82 -10.84 10.60 22.91
C THR A 82 -9.60 10.72 23.78
N ARG A 83 -8.44 10.28 23.26
CA ARG A 83 -7.16 10.38 23.95
C ARG A 83 -6.78 11.82 24.24
N SER A 84 -6.46 12.11 25.48
CA SER A 84 -6.03 13.44 25.90
C SER A 84 -4.52 13.59 25.96
N PHE A 85 -3.77 12.51 26.21
CA PHE A 85 -2.33 12.56 26.36
C PHE A 85 -1.58 12.41 25.03
N HIS A 86 -0.36 12.93 25.01
CA HIS A 86 0.60 12.74 23.94
C HIS A 86 2.02 12.58 24.49
N LEU A 87 2.92 12.06 23.66
CA LEU A 87 4.32 11.85 24.00
C LEU A 87 5.15 13.05 23.53
N VAL A 88 6.00 13.57 24.39
CA VAL A 88 6.87 14.71 24.08
C VAL A 88 8.31 14.41 24.47
N ALA A 89 9.25 14.65 23.55
CA ALA A 89 10.67 14.72 23.83
C ALA A 89 11.15 16.17 23.66
N ASP A 90 11.62 16.78 24.75
CA ASP A 90 12.02 18.21 24.78
C ASP A 90 13.51 18.37 24.49
N LEU A 91 13.81 18.84 23.28
CA LEU A 91 15.15 19.13 22.79
C LEU A 91 15.48 20.64 22.81
N SER A 92 14.65 21.49 23.43
CA SER A 92 14.84 22.96 23.40
C SER A 92 16.19 23.44 23.96
N LYS A 93 16.80 22.62 24.83
CA LYS A 93 18.09 22.92 25.48
C LYS A 93 19.24 22.05 24.94
N VAL A 94 18.96 21.19 23.97
CA VAL A 94 19.96 20.27 23.39
C VAL A 94 20.84 21.00 22.42
N LYS A 95 22.16 20.74 22.48
CA LYS A 95 23.16 21.22 21.52
C LYS A 95 23.26 20.25 20.34
N GLU A 96 23.92 20.67 19.26
CA GLU A 96 24.24 19.82 18.12
C GLU A 96 24.98 18.55 18.58
N GLY A 97 24.67 17.42 17.94
CA GLY A 97 25.23 16.10 18.22
C GLY A 97 24.17 15.04 18.55
N THR A 98 24.65 13.84 18.84
CA THR A 98 23.77 12.74 19.26
C THR A 98 23.56 12.76 20.75
N VAL A 99 22.31 12.77 21.19
CA VAL A 99 21.93 12.87 22.59
C VAL A 99 20.78 11.91 22.91
N GLU A 100 20.75 11.42 24.13
CA GLU A 100 19.65 10.65 24.66
C GLU A 100 18.68 11.59 25.42
N VAL A 101 17.39 11.50 25.09
CA VAL A 101 16.34 12.37 25.61
C VAL A 101 15.19 11.55 26.13
N PRO A 102 14.67 11.83 27.37
CA PRO A 102 13.54 11.14 27.93
C PRO A 102 12.24 11.51 27.20
N ILE A 103 11.40 10.52 26.97
CA ILE A 103 10.04 10.71 26.50
C ILE A 103 9.13 10.98 27.70
N ARG A 104 8.34 12.03 27.63
CA ARG A 104 7.39 12.41 28.67
C ARG A 104 5.96 12.27 28.16
N VAL A 105 5.12 11.71 29.03
CA VAL A 105 3.68 11.72 28.81
C VAL A 105 3.11 13.03 29.34
N VAL A 106 2.39 13.76 28.51
CA VAL A 106 1.78 15.04 28.89
C VAL A 106 0.26 14.98 28.71
N GLN A 107 -0.49 15.68 29.57
CA GLN A 107 -1.97 15.75 29.58
C GLN A 107 -2.67 14.40 29.84
N LEU A 108 -2.01 13.46 30.54
CA LEU A 108 -2.62 12.20 30.91
C LEU A 108 -3.78 12.41 31.91
N ALA A 109 -4.90 11.72 31.68
CA ALA A 109 -6.07 11.79 32.55
C ALA A 109 -5.74 11.34 33.99
N SER A 110 -6.29 12.04 34.96
CA SER A 110 -6.12 11.71 36.37
C SER A 110 -6.59 10.28 36.68
N GLY A 111 -5.77 9.51 37.42
CA GLY A 111 -6.06 8.12 37.76
C GLY A 111 -5.74 7.09 36.66
N VAL A 112 -5.08 7.52 35.60
CA VAL A 112 -4.41 6.66 34.63
C VAL A 112 -2.91 6.80 34.82
N ASN A 113 -2.17 5.68 34.83
CA ASN A 113 -0.72 5.65 34.81
C ASN A 113 -0.24 5.21 33.43
N ALA A 114 0.87 5.79 32.97
CA ALA A 114 1.47 5.45 31.70
C ALA A 114 2.96 5.12 31.89
N GLN A 115 3.41 4.06 31.22
CA GLN A 115 4.81 3.70 31.08
C GLN A 115 5.13 3.66 29.60
N VAL A 116 6.19 4.34 29.19
CA VAL A 116 6.62 4.44 27.78
C VAL A 116 7.79 3.50 27.54
N ASP A 117 7.76 2.81 26.43
CA ASP A 117 8.83 1.92 25.98
C ASP A 117 9.17 2.16 24.50
N PRO A 118 10.39 2.61 24.17
CA PRO A 118 11.49 2.95 25.10
C PRO A 118 11.17 4.25 25.90
N GLY A 119 11.69 4.32 27.15
CA GLY A 119 11.51 5.52 27.98
C GLY A 119 12.36 6.72 27.53
N ASN A 120 13.43 6.47 26.77
CA ASN A 120 14.33 7.45 26.18
C ASN A 120 14.50 7.17 24.69
N ILE A 121 14.77 8.23 23.92
CA ILE A 121 15.18 8.12 22.52
C ILE A 121 16.57 8.71 22.32
N SER A 122 17.38 8.07 21.48
CA SER A 122 18.63 8.64 20.98
C SER A 122 18.36 9.39 19.70
N VAL A 123 18.64 10.68 19.66
CA VAL A 123 18.40 11.56 18.51
C VAL A 123 19.67 12.29 18.13
N THR A 124 19.83 12.56 16.84
CA THR A 124 20.90 13.40 16.32
C THR A 124 20.34 14.73 15.89
N VAL A 125 20.83 15.79 16.52
CA VAL A 125 20.46 17.19 16.25
C VAL A 125 21.56 17.85 15.44
N GLU A 126 21.22 18.35 14.25
CA GLU A 126 22.17 19.02 13.35
C GLU A 126 21.61 20.34 12.82
N LYS A 127 22.49 21.22 12.38
CA LYS A 127 22.06 22.39 11.61
C LYS A 127 21.28 21.96 10.38
N LYS A 128 20.16 22.61 10.18
CA LYS A 128 19.30 22.38 9.03
C LYS A 128 19.97 22.89 7.77
N ALA A 129 20.05 22.08 6.75
CA ALA A 129 20.53 22.43 5.42
C ALA A 129 19.49 22.07 4.36
N THR A 130 19.40 22.89 3.32
CA THR A 130 18.51 22.66 2.18
C THR A 130 19.30 22.72 0.90
N LYS A 131 19.09 21.73 0.01
CA LYS A 131 19.75 21.65 -1.31
C LYS A 131 18.78 21.08 -2.33
N THR A 132 18.93 21.48 -3.59
CA THR A 132 18.17 20.93 -4.72
C THR A 132 18.87 19.68 -5.24
N PHE A 133 18.08 18.64 -5.51
CA PHE A 133 18.53 17.36 -6.05
C PHE A 133 17.69 16.95 -7.24
N ASN A 134 18.30 16.23 -8.18
CA ASN A 134 17.60 15.63 -9.30
C ASN A 134 16.71 14.48 -8.84
N VAL A 135 15.55 14.38 -9.48
CA VAL A 135 14.62 13.24 -9.28
C VAL A 135 14.94 12.17 -10.32
N THR A 136 15.21 10.97 -9.84
CA THR A 136 15.47 9.80 -10.66
C THR A 136 14.30 8.83 -10.53
N PRO A 137 13.53 8.55 -11.59
CA PRO A 137 12.52 7.51 -11.54
C PRO A 137 13.17 6.12 -11.39
N VAL A 138 12.61 5.29 -10.52
CA VAL A 138 13.11 3.93 -10.24
C VAL A 138 11.94 2.97 -10.21
N VAL A 139 12.05 1.90 -11.01
CA VAL A 139 11.08 0.80 -11.07
C VAL A 139 11.83 -0.49 -10.78
N SER A 140 11.29 -1.31 -9.87
CA SER A 140 11.83 -2.65 -9.64
C SER A 140 11.39 -3.59 -10.76
N GLU A 141 12.32 -4.39 -11.30
CA GLU A 141 11.99 -5.42 -12.30
C GLU A 141 10.97 -6.45 -11.80
N LYS A 142 10.87 -6.62 -10.48
CA LYS A 142 9.87 -7.51 -9.86
C LYS A 142 8.42 -7.05 -10.04
N LEU A 143 8.20 -5.80 -10.43
CA LEU A 143 6.87 -5.24 -10.69
C LEU A 143 6.38 -5.56 -12.11
N LEU A 144 7.28 -6.01 -12.99
CA LEU A 144 6.95 -6.40 -14.36
C LEU A 144 6.58 -7.88 -14.42
N PRO A 145 5.45 -8.24 -15.01
CA PRO A 145 5.13 -9.62 -15.32
C PRO A 145 6.15 -10.23 -16.29
N GLU A 146 6.15 -11.55 -16.39
CA GLU A 146 7.07 -12.27 -17.26
C GLU A 146 6.94 -11.84 -18.73
N GLY A 147 8.06 -11.57 -19.37
CA GLY A 147 8.15 -11.13 -20.75
C GLY A 147 7.97 -9.64 -21.00
N TYR A 148 7.49 -8.88 -20.00
CA TYR A 148 7.32 -7.43 -20.11
C TYR A 148 8.67 -6.71 -19.97
N LYS A 149 8.81 -5.56 -20.63
CA LYS A 149 10.01 -4.72 -20.56
C LYS A 149 9.67 -3.27 -20.32
N LEU A 150 10.53 -2.57 -19.59
CA LEU A 150 10.44 -1.12 -19.48
C LEU A 150 10.83 -0.47 -20.81
N LYS A 151 9.96 0.36 -21.35
CA LYS A 151 10.19 1.16 -22.55
C LYS A 151 10.68 2.56 -22.23
N GLY A 152 10.12 3.15 -21.18
CA GLY A 152 10.49 4.49 -20.74
C GLY A 152 9.96 4.84 -19.33
N MET A 153 10.58 5.83 -18.71
CA MET A 153 10.15 6.39 -17.43
C MET A 153 10.37 7.90 -17.42
N ALA A 154 9.42 8.65 -16.87
CA ALA A 154 9.54 10.08 -16.71
C ALA A 154 8.83 10.57 -15.44
N THR A 155 9.29 11.72 -14.92
CA THR A 155 8.63 12.45 -13.84
C THR A 155 8.28 13.86 -14.29
N ASP A 156 7.18 14.41 -13.78
CA ASP A 156 6.74 15.80 -14.07
C ASP A 156 7.68 16.85 -13.50
N LYS A 157 8.45 16.50 -12.46
CA LYS A 157 9.48 17.34 -11.87
C LYS A 157 10.83 16.66 -11.95
N LYS A 158 11.80 17.38 -12.50
CA LYS A 158 13.18 16.89 -12.63
C LYS A 158 14.02 17.20 -11.39
N GLU A 159 13.62 18.19 -10.59
CA GLU A 159 14.35 18.65 -9.41
C GLU A 159 13.38 18.90 -8.26
N VAL A 160 13.85 18.68 -7.03
CA VAL A 160 13.13 18.93 -5.79
C VAL A 160 14.06 19.46 -4.72
N GLN A 161 13.49 20.21 -3.77
CA GLN A 161 14.22 20.67 -2.61
C GLN A 161 14.23 19.60 -1.51
N VAL A 162 15.41 19.33 -0.98
CA VAL A 162 15.64 18.40 0.12
C VAL A 162 16.21 19.15 1.30
N THR A 163 15.56 19.01 2.45
CA THR A 163 15.98 19.58 3.72
C THR A 163 16.31 18.46 4.69
N SER A 164 17.50 18.50 5.29
CA SER A 164 17.98 17.54 6.28
C SER A 164 19.04 18.16 7.20
N GLY A 165 19.69 17.35 8.03
CA GLY A 165 20.89 17.73 8.75
C GLY A 165 22.06 17.98 7.79
N ALA A 166 22.97 18.89 8.18
CA ALA A 166 24.08 19.33 7.31
C ALA A 166 24.99 18.17 6.89
N SER A 167 25.22 17.18 7.75
CA SER A 167 26.03 16.00 7.42
C SER A 167 25.30 15.06 6.46
N ILE A 168 23.99 14.90 6.65
CA ILE A 168 23.14 14.01 5.84
C ILE A 168 23.01 14.56 4.41
N ILE A 169 22.80 15.88 4.25
CA ILE A 169 22.69 16.53 2.93
C ILE A 169 23.93 16.24 2.05
N THR A 170 25.11 16.13 2.65
CA THR A 170 26.34 15.81 1.89
C THR A 170 26.44 14.36 1.46
N GLN A 171 25.72 13.46 2.11
CA GLN A 171 25.68 12.02 1.82
C GLN A 171 24.63 11.68 0.75
N ILE A 172 23.62 12.54 0.56
CA ILE A 172 22.58 12.32 -0.44
C ILE A 172 23.19 12.42 -1.83
N ASP A 173 23.02 11.34 -2.60
CA ASP A 173 23.42 11.25 -3.99
C ASP A 173 22.31 11.73 -4.93
N ARG A 174 21.10 11.22 -4.75
CA ARG A 174 19.92 11.53 -5.57
C ARG A 174 18.62 11.39 -4.79
N VAL A 175 17.54 11.87 -5.40
CA VAL A 175 16.17 11.61 -4.94
C VAL A 175 15.50 10.65 -5.90
N GLU A 176 14.98 9.56 -5.38
CA GLU A 176 14.28 8.54 -6.16
C GLU A 176 12.76 8.74 -6.08
N ALA A 177 12.12 8.71 -7.26
CA ALA A 177 10.68 8.52 -7.40
C ALA A 177 10.44 7.03 -7.62
N TYR A 178 9.85 6.34 -6.65
CA TYR A 178 9.71 4.88 -6.68
C TYR A 178 8.26 4.42 -6.65
N LEU A 179 7.96 3.35 -7.37
CA LEU A 179 6.68 2.68 -7.31
C LEU A 179 6.62 1.77 -6.08
N PRO A 180 5.50 1.76 -5.36
CA PRO A 180 5.24 0.80 -4.29
C PRO A 180 5.35 -0.65 -4.78
N SER A 181 5.73 -1.56 -3.89
CA SER A 181 5.97 -2.98 -4.24
C SER A 181 4.71 -3.80 -4.51
N ASP A 182 3.54 -3.24 -4.26
CA ASP A 182 2.21 -3.83 -4.50
C ASP A 182 1.62 -3.47 -5.88
N VAL A 183 2.31 -2.61 -6.65
CA VAL A 183 1.92 -2.28 -8.04
C VAL A 183 2.43 -3.36 -8.99
N ILE A 184 1.56 -3.83 -9.88
CA ILE A 184 1.92 -4.70 -11.00
C ILE A 184 1.87 -3.87 -12.27
N LEU A 185 2.96 -3.87 -13.04
CA LEU A 185 3.09 -3.12 -14.30
C LEU A 185 2.73 -4.01 -15.50
N ASP A 186 1.46 -4.34 -15.63
CA ASP A 186 0.89 -5.07 -16.78
C ASP A 186 0.42 -4.15 -17.92
N ASN A 187 0.43 -2.84 -17.67
CA ASN A 187 0.11 -1.78 -18.62
C ASN A 187 0.93 -0.53 -18.30
N ASP A 188 0.86 0.49 -19.18
CA ASP A 188 1.44 1.80 -18.92
C ASP A 188 0.87 2.36 -17.62
N PHE A 189 1.76 2.89 -16.78
CA PHE A 189 1.40 3.50 -15.51
C PHE A 189 1.55 5.03 -15.59
N THR A 190 0.58 5.72 -15.04
CA THR A 190 0.69 7.16 -14.76
C THR A 190 0.02 7.48 -13.44
N GLY A 191 0.80 7.92 -12.47
CA GLY A 191 0.29 8.13 -11.12
C GLY A 191 1.20 8.97 -10.24
N LYS A 192 0.71 9.29 -9.05
CA LYS A 192 1.46 10.00 -8.01
C LYS A 192 2.31 8.99 -7.26
N VAL A 193 3.62 9.27 -7.15
CA VAL A 193 4.59 8.45 -6.41
C VAL A 193 5.31 9.29 -5.38
N TYR A 194 5.71 8.65 -4.28
CA TYR A 194 6.48 9.32 -3.22
C TYR A 194 7.97 9.36 -3.56
N LEU A 195 8.64 10.34 -2.94
CA LEU A 195 10.06 10.56 -3.10
C LEU A 195 10.83 10.10 -1.87
N ARG A 196 12.04 9.59 -2.10
CA ARG A 196 12.99 9.26 -1.04
C ARG A 196 14.40 9.73 -1.41
N ALA A 197 15.13 10.26 -0.44
CA ALA A 197 16.52 10.63 -0.62
C ALA A 197 17.41 9.42 -0.33
N VAL A 198 18.37 9.14 -1.20
CA VAL A 198 19.26 7.98 -1.06
C VAL A 198 20.72 8.39 -1.22
N ASP A 199 21.60 7.61 -0.57
CA ASP A 199 23.04 7.70 -0.79
C ASP A 199 23.48 6.93 -2.05
N LYS A 200 24.80 6.92 -2.31
CA LYS A 200 25.40 6.20 -3.47
C LYS A 200 25.13 4.69 -3.46
N THR A 201 24.83 4.10 -2.30
CA THR A 201 24.54 2.66 -2.17
C THR A 201 23.06 2.35 -2.32
N GLY A 202 22.20 3.38 -2.40
CA GLY A 202 20.72 3.23 -2.42
C GLY A 202 20.10 3.18 -1.04
N LYS A 203 20.87 3.40 0.04
CA LYS A 203 20.35 3.48 1.40
C LYS A 203 19.51 4.77 1.57
N VAL A 204 18.31 4.62 2.11
CA VAL A 204 17.42 5.76 2.38
C VAL A 204 17.97 6.58 3.54
N LEU A 205 18.04 7.90 3.33
CA LEU A 205 18.50 8.86 4.32
C LEU A 205 17.33 9.72 4.83
N PRO A 206 17.31 10.08 6.12
CA PRO A 206 16.25 10.90 6.69
C PRO A 206 16.29 12.31 6.14
N ALA A 207 15.23 12.71 5.43
CA ALA A 207 15.13 14.01 4.80
C ALA A 207 13.67 14.43 4.60
N LYS A 208 13.42 15.73 4.65
CA LYS A 208 12.15 16.33 4.23
C LYS A 208 12.28 16.79 2.79
N ILE A 209 11.47 16.20 1.90
CA ILE A 209 11.48 16.51 0.46
C ILE A 209 10.26 17.37 0.12
N SER A 210 10.45 18.39 -0.68
CA SER A 210 9.37 19.29 -1.12
C SER A 210 9.39 19.46 -2.65
N PRO A 211 8.30 19.05 -3.32
CA PRO A 211 7.11 18.36 -2.83
C PRO A 211 7.42 16.92 -2.36
N THR A 212 6.57 16.33 -1.53
CA THR A 212 6.75 14.95 -1.01
C THR A 212 6.49 13.88 -2.06
N ALA A 213 5.82 14.23 -3.16
CA ALA A 213 5.47 13.31 -4.23
C ALA A 213 5.45 14.04 -5.58
N VAL A 214 5.64 13.29 -6.64
CA VAL A 214 5.60 13.74 -8.03
C VAL A 214 4.71 12.84 -8.86
N LYS A 215 4.29 13.31 -10.04
CA LYS A 215 3.62 12.46 -11.04
C LYS A 215 4.70 11.73 -11.83
N MET A 216 4.59 10.41 -11.90
CA MET A 216 5.48 9.53 -12.66
C MET A 216 4.70 8.83 -13.75
N SER A 217 5.28 8.74 -14.96
CA SER A 217 4.82 7.88 -16.04
C SER A 217 5.86 6.78 -16.27
N VAL A 218 5.35 5.57 -16.52
CA VAL A 218 6.14 4.40 -16.87
C VAL A 218 5.49 3.77 -18.09
N ASP A 219 6.22 3.66 -19.19
CA ASP A 219 5.78 3.02 -20.40
C ASP A 219 6.32 1.58 -20.42
N VAL A 220 5.44 0.63 -20.68
CA VAL A 220 5.75 -0.80 -20.64
C VAL A 220 5.61 -1.39 -22.04
N ASP A 221 6.59 -2.17 -22.47
CA ASP A 221 6.54 -2.92 -23.70
C ASP A 221 6.04 -4.33 -23.41
N LEU A 222 4.89 -4.68 -24.00
CA LEU A 222 4.26 -5.97 -23.84
C LEU A 222 4.96 -7.03 -24.69
N PRO A 223 5.06 -8.28 -24.22
CA PRO A 223 5.47 -9.39 -25.08
C PRO A 223 4.63 -9.42 -26.34
N ASN A 224 5.27 -9.64 -27.49
CA ASN A 224 4.56 -9.74 -28.77
C ASN A 224 5.22 -10.77 -29.66
N LYS A 225 4.45 -11.29 -30.63
CA LYS A 225 4.87 -12.33 -31.56
C LYS A 225 4.07 -12.23 -32.83
N ASP A 226 4.75 -12.40 -33.98
CA ASP A 226 4.06 -12.56 -35.26
C ASP A 226 3.62 -14.01 -35.43
N VAL A 227 2.35 -14.21 -35.74
CA VAL A 227 1.76 -15.53 -35.96
C VAL A 227 1.05 -15.60 -37.30
N PRO A 228 1.07 -16.75 -37.99
CA PRO A 228 0.36 -16.92 -39.24
C PRO A 228 -1.15 -16.89 -39.06
N VAL A 229 -1.85 -16.37 -40.07
CA VAL A 229 -3.31 -16.40 -40.13
C VAL A 229 -3.73 -17.54 -41.04
N VAL A 230 -4.65 -18.38 -40.58
CA VAL A 230 -5.23 -19.49 -41.29
C VAL A 230 -6.71 -19.22 -41.55
N GLY A 231 -7.11 -19.16 -42.83
CA GLY A 231 -8.53 -18.99 -43.16
C GLY A 231 -9.29 -20.30 -42.97
N LYS A 232 -10.47 -20.20 -42.34
CA LYS A 232 -11.42 -21.29 -42.19
C LYS A 232 -12.74 -20.89 -42.84
N ILE A 233 -13.14 -21.60 -43.90
CA ILE A 233 -14.41 -21.38 -44.58
C ILE A 233 -15.55 -21.81 -43.65
N THR A 234 -16.50 -20.93 -43.44
CA THR A 234 -17.69 -21.13 -42.59
C THR A 234 -18.94 -20.67 -43.37
N GLY A 235 -20.12 -20.91 -42.79
CA GLY A 235 -21.40 -20.55 -43.41
C GLY A 235 -21.93 -21.58 -44.39
N LYS A 236 -23.04 -21.25 -45.05
CA LYS A 236 -23.77 -22.13 -45.97
C LYS A 236 -23.30 -21.92 -47.42
N LYS A 237 -22.70 -22.95 -48.02
CA LYS A 237 -22.30 -22.90 -49.44
C LYS A 237 -23.55 -22.76 -50.33
N SER A 238 -23.48 -21.92 -51.36
CA SER A 238 -24.54 -21.79 -52.36
C SER A 238 -24.67 -23.08 -53.17
N SER A 239 -25.91 -23.48 -53.53
CA SER A 239 -26.21 -24.71 -54.29
C SER A 239 -25.48 -24.79 -55.62
N ASP A 240 -25.19 -23.64 -56.22
CA ASP A 240 -24.58 -23.54 -57.58
C ASP A 240 -23.05 -23.56 -57.54
N MET A 241 -22.45 -23.60 -56.37
CA MET A 241 -21.00 -23.56 -56.16
C MET A 241 -20.48 -24.93 -55.68
N LYS A 242 -19.36 -25.37 -56.25
CA LYS A 242 -18.66 -26.58 -55.85
C LYS A 242 -17.84 -26.35 -54.59
N ASP A 243 -17.08 -25.23 -54.54
CA ASP A 243 -16.19 -24.89 -53.45
C ASP A 243 -15.86 -23.38 -53.46
N TYR A 244 -15.07 -22.93 -52.48
CA TYR A 244 -14.56 -21.58 -52.37
C TYR A 244 -13.08 -21.61 -52.15
N THR A 245 -12.35 -20.70 -52.79
CA THR A 245 -10.95 -20.39 -52.50
C THR A 245 -10.85 -19.01 -51.86
N TYR A 246 -9.81 -18.79 -51.13
CA TYR A 246 -9.62 -17.46 -50.48
C TYR A 246 -8.17 -17.02 -50.59
N LYS A 247 -7.97 -15.70 -50.57
CA LYS A 247 -6.68 -15.03 -50.48
C LYS A 247 -6.71 -14.01 -49.37
N LEU A 248 -5.86 -14.18 -48.37
CA LEU A 248 -5.68 -13.26 -47.26
C LEU A 248 -4.87 -12.04 -47.72
N ALA A 249 -5.21 -10.84 -47.25
CA ALA A 249 -4.43 -9.63 -47.53
C ALA A 249 -3.05 -9.65 -46.89
N LYS A 250 -2.93 -10.33 -45.75
CA LYS A 250 -1.64 -10.59 -45.04
C LYS A 250 -1.60 -12.03 -44.58
N SER A 251 -0.40 -12.59 -44.55
CA SER A 251 -0.17 -13.98 -44.10
C SER A 251 0.05 -14.07 -42.57
N THR A 252 0.44 -12.97 -41.94
CA THR A 252 0.75 -12.90 -40.50
C THR A 252 0.08 -11.70 -39.86
N VAL A 253 -0.14 -11.77 -38.55
CA VAL A 253 -0.56 -10.69 -37.69
C VAL A 253 0.28 -10.70 -36.42
N ASN A 254 0.46 -9.53 -35.82
CA ASN A 254 1.13 -9.41 -34.51
C ASN A 254 0.12 -9.65 -33.38
N ILE A 255 0.48 -10.49 -32.45
CA ILE A 255 -0.27 -10.70 -31.20
C ILE A 255 0.56 -10.15 -30.05
N SER A 256 -0.08 -9.44 -29.10
CA SER A 256 0.54 -8.90 -27.90
C SER A 256 -0.30 -9.20 -26.67
N GLY A 257 0.34 -9.44 -25.52
CA GLY A 257 -0.34 -9.78 -24.28
C GLY A 257 0.61 -10.47 -23.30
N GLU A 258 0.06 -11.11 -22.27
CA GLU A 258 0.87 -11.87 -21.31
C GLU A 258 1.57 -13.07 -21.99
N GLN A 259 2.83 -13.32 -21.59
CA GLN A 259 3.67 -14.36 -22.18
C GLN A 259 2.98 -15.75 -22.23
N LYS A 260 2.26 -16.11 -21.15
CA LYS A 260 1.55 -17.40 -21.07
C LYS A 260 0.50 -17.63 -22.16
N TYR A 261 -0.15 -16.55 -22.65
CA TYR A 261 -1.12 -16.65 -23.74
C TYR A 261 -0.41 -16.68 -25.10
N ILE A 262 0.61 -15.83 -25.28
CA ILE A 262 1.40 -15.75 -26.53
C ILE A 262 2.06 -17.09 -26.88
N ASP A 263 2.63 -17.77 -25.86
CA ASP A 263 3.33 -19.04 -26.05
C ASP A 263 2.41 -20.15 -26.56
N ASN A 264 1.15 -20.11 -26.16
CA ASN A 264 0.16 -21.12 -26.56
C ASN A 264 -0.50 -20.86 -27.92
N ILE A 265 -0.33 -19.65 -28.49
CA ILE A 265 -0.92 -19.31 -29.79
C ILE A 265 0.10 -19.57 -30.90
N SER A 266 -0.17 -20.56 -31.76
CA SER A 266 0.65 -20.89 -32.92
C SER A 266 0.12 -20.27 -34.23
N ASN A 267 -1.17 -19.96 -34.33
CA ASN A 267 -1.82 -19.32 -35.46
C ASN A 267 -3.12 -18.63 -35.03
N ILE A 268 -3.62 -17.71 -35.85
CA ILE A 268 -4.94 -17.07 -35.71
C ILE A 268 -5.87 -17.58 -36.79
N THR A 269 -7.08 -17.96 -36.42
CA THR A 269 -8.09 -18.43 -37.37
C THR A 269 -8.97 -17.30 -37.86
N ALA A 270 -8.98 -17.03 -39.18
CA ALA A 270 -9.92 -16.12 -39.80
C ALA A 270 -11.15 -16.92 -40.28
N ASN A 271 -12.29 -16.72 -39.63
CA ASN A 271 -13.54 -17.41 -40.01
C ASN A 271 -14.21 -16.69 -41.18
N ILE A 272 -14.12 -17.28 -42.38
CA ILE A 272 -14.57 -16.72 -43.64
C ILE A 272 -15.97 -17.24 -43.92
N ASP A 273 -16.98 -16.39 -43.66
CA ASP A 273 -18.37 -16.74 -43.96
C ASP A 273 -18.65 -16.58 -45.47
N VAL A 274 -18.97 -17.68 -46.12
CA VAL A 274 -19.27 -17.73 -47.57
C VAL A 274 -20.76 -17.74 -47.89
N THR A 275 -21.61 -17.50 -46.89
CA THR A 275 -23.07 -17.44 -47.09
C THR A 275 -23.38 -16.34 -48.10
N ASP A 276 -24.18 -16.67 -49.13
CA ASP A 276 -24.64 -15.79 -50.22
C ASP A 276 -23.54 -15.26 -51.17
N ILE A 277 -22.29 -15.71 -51.05
CA ILE A 277 -21.22 -15.34 -51.99
C ILE A 277 -21.36 -16.11 -53.31
N LYS A 278 -21.70 -15.43 -54.41
CA LYS A 278 -21.89 -16.01 -55.77
C LYS A 278 -20.88 -15.53 -56.79
N LYS A 279 -20.09 -14.50 -56.47
CA LYS A 279 -19.02 -13.92 -57.28
C LYS A 279 -17.83 -13.56 -56.42
N GLU A 280 -16.69 -13.32 -57.04
CA GLU A 280 -15.53 -12.83 -56.30
C GLU A 280 -15.89 -11.59 -55.48
N THR A 281 -15.61 -11.65 -54.19
CA THR A 281 -15.99 -10.62 -53.25
C THR A 281 -14.88 -10.47 -52.20
N THR A 282 -14.55 -9.20 -51.86
CA THR A 282 -13.68 -8.89 -50.72
C THR A 282 -14.54 -8.69 -49.48
N ILE A 283 -14.25 -9.43 -48.46
CA ILE A 283 -14.91 -9.30 -47.15
C ILE A 283 -13.89 -8.92 -46.06
N THR A 284 -14.35 -8.24 -45.03
CA THR A 284 -13.55 -7.96 -43.84
C THR A 284 -13.88 -8.99 -42.76
N VAL A 285 -12.88 -9.67 -42.27
CA VAL A 285 -13.02 -10.73 -41.27
C VAL A 285 -12.38 -10.26 -39.96
N PRO A 286 -13.13 -10.22 -38.86
CA PRO A 286 -12.57 -9.92 -37.56
C PRO A 286 -11.69 -11.07 -37.06
N LEU A 287 -10.60 -10.72 -36.39
CA LEU A 287 -9.66 -11.68 -35.78
C LEU A 287 -9.74 -11.57 -34.27
N SER A 288 -9.84 -12.69 -33.59
CA SER A 288 -9.86 -12.73 -32.15
C SER A 288 -9.14 -13.95 -31.60
N ALA A 289 -8.53 -13.79 -30.43
CA ALA A 289 -7.99 -14.89 -29.64
C ALA A 289 -8.03 -14.47 -28.16
N ASP A 290 -8.19 -15.45 -27.28
CA ASP A 290 -8.32 -15.19 -25.85
C ASP A 290 -6.99 -14.73 -25.23
N GLY A 291 -7.03 -13.69 -24.38
CA GLY A 291 -5.90 -13.21 -23.60
C GLY A 291 -4.83 -12.43 -24.37
N VAL A 292 -5.06 -12.10 -25.64
CA VAL A 292 -4.13 -11.31 -26.47
C VAL A 292 -4.87 -10.25 -27.29
N THR A 293 -4.15 -9.18 -27.61
CA THR A 293 -4.56 -8.17 -28.58
C THR A 293 -3.95 -8.51 -29.94
N ILE A 294 -4.72 -8.45 -31.00
CA ILE A 294 -4.28 -8.75 -32.39
C ILE A 294 -4.16 -7.43 -33.16
N THR A 295 -3.07 -7.26 -33.89
CA THR A 295 -2.86 -6.07 -34.72
C THR A 295 -2.44 -6.48 -36.15
N PRO A 296 -3.23 -6.16 -37.19
CA PRO A 296 -4.58 -5.58 -37.11
C PRO A 296 -5.62 -6.58 -36.59
N ASP A 297 -6.68 -6.09 -35.96
CA ASP A 297 -7.79 -6.90 -35.43
C ASP A 297 -8.82 -7.33 -36.49
N GLU A 298 -8.68 -6.81 -37.71
CA GLU A 298 -9.48 -7.14 -38.87
C GLU A 298 -8.58 -7.46 -40.07
N MET A 299 -9.04 -8.36 -40.95
CA MET A 299 -8.33 -8.71 -42.18
C MET A 299 -9.26 -8.71 -43.39
N GLN A 300 -8.79 -8.13 -44.49
CA GLN A 300 -9.46 -8.24 -45.78
C GLN A 300 -9.13 -9.62 -46.40
N VAL A 301 -10.17 -10.28 -46.86
CA VAL A 301 -10.08 -11.60 -47.51
C VAL A 301 -10.82 -11.53 -48.84
N VAL A 302 -10.14 -11.86 -49.92
CA VAL A 302 -10.77 -12.06 -51.25
C VAL A 302 -11.27 -13.49 -51.31
N VAL A 303 -12.56 -13.67 -51.45
CA VAL A 303 -13.22 -14.98 -51.58
C VAL A 303 -13.64 -15.17 -53.04
N THR A 304 -13.18 -16.27 -53.65
CA THR A 304 -13.50 -16.62 -55.05
C THR A 304 -14.29 -17.92 -55.08
N PRO A 305 -15.56 -17.92 -55.51
CA PRO A 305 -16.36 -19.12 -55.61
C PRO A 305 -15.94 -19.97 -56.85
N VAL A 306 -15.89 -21.29 -56.65
CA VAL A 306 -15.61 -22.27 -57.70
C VAL A 306 -16.94 -22.87 -58.18
N LYS A 307 -17.32 -22.64 -59.40
CA LYS A 307 -18.57 -23.17 -59.99
C LYS A 307 -18.50 -24.70 -60.13
N LYS A 308 -19.68 -25.32 -60.13
CA LYS A 308 -19.83 -26.74 -60.46
C LYS A 308 -19.51 -27.05 -61.93
#